data_09262ea452c38d0f17d723b12027ee15
#
_entry.id   09262ea452c38d0f17d723b12027ee15
#
_cell.length_a   1.000
_cell.length_b   1.000
_cell.length_c   1.000
_cell.angle_alpha   90.00
_cell.angle_beta   90.00
_cell.angle_gamma   90.00
#
_symmetry.space_group_name_H-M   'P 1'
#
loop_
_entity.id
_entity.type
_entity.pdbx_description
1 polymer ?
#
loop_
_entity_poly.entity_id
_entity_poly.type
_entity_poly.pdbx_seq_one_letter_code
_entity_poly.pdbx_strand_id
1 'polypeptide(L)'
;MENATIVERTLLTSDLMILKIKPDGGVPSFLSGQYIAIGMPGRAPRASHLPPEAEQPTDLDKIIKRAYSIGSSPEEKDALELYIAVVPTGSLTPRLLCAEVGQRLFAAPKIVGTFTLADVPGDKNLVLVSTGTGLAPFISMIRTASTWEHPGRRITILHGVRHKADLGYQEEIYRMIAAGAPLDYIPVVSREEPVADEFKKGYVQHFLHDGTVSLDPARDHVFMCGNPAMINEVESLLLDRNFTVHSKKQPGNLHVEKYW
;
A
#
# COMPACT_ATOMS: atom_id res chain seq x y z
N MET A 1 17.78 17.48 7.26
CA MET A 1 17.73 17.32 8.73
C MET A 1 16.77 16.21 9.05
N GLU A 2 17.12 15.29 9.93
CA GLU A 2 16.26 14.22 10.42
C GLU A 2 15.29 14.80 11.45
N ASN A 3 14.01 14.52 11.28
CA ASN A 3 12.90 15.16 12.02
C ASN A 3 11.77 14.18 12.38
N ALA A 4 12.08 12.88 12.34
CA ALA A 4 11.18 11.83 12.81
C ALA A 4 11.98 10.69 13.43
N THR A 5 11.34 9.89 14.27
CA THR A 5 11.91 8.74 14.97
C THR A 5 11.18 7.46 14.59
N ILE A 6 11.90 6.37 14.37
CA ILE A 6 11.32 5.04 14.26
C ILE A 6 10.87 4.60 15.66
N VAL A 7 9.57 4.38 15.85
CA VAL A 7 8.99 4.00 17.14
C VAL A 7 8.60 2.53 17.22
N GLU A 8 8.40 1.89 16.09
CA GLU A 8 8.11 0.45 16.00
C GLU A 8 8.66 -0.10 14.68
N ARG A 9 9.14 -1.33 14.70
CA ARG A 9 9.62 -2.05 13.53
C ARG A 9 9.26 -3.53 13.65
N THR A 10 8.49 -4.03 12.70
CA THR A 10 8.11 -5.44 12.61
C THR A 10 8.61 -6.01 11.29
N LEU A 11 9.44 -7.03 11.34
CA LEU A 11 9.81 -7.82 10.15
C LEU A 11 8.77 -8.91 9.93
N LEU A 12 8.13 -8.90 8.77
CA LEU A 12 7.20 -9.95 8.36
C LEU A 12 7.97 -11.08 7.66
N THR A 13 8.92 -10.71 6.79
CA THR A 13 9.87 -11.63 6.15
C THR A 13 11.27 -10.99 6.16
N SER A 14 12.25 -11.62 5.54
CA SER A 14 13.61 -11.07 5.41
C SER A 14 13.66 -9.74 4.63
N ASP A 15 12.66 -9.48 3.80
CA ASP A 15 12.61 -8.35 2.87
C ASP A 15 11.29 -7.58 2.89
N LEU A 16 10.43 -7.84 3.90
CA LEU A 16 9.15 -7.18 4.07
C LEU A 16 8.98 -6.73 5.52
N MET A 17 8.68 -5.46 5.73
CA MET A 17 8.56 -4.88 7.08
C MET A 17 7.45 -3.86 7.19
N ILE A 18 6.98 -3.67 8.42
CA ILE A 18 6.14 -2.56 8.85
C ILE A 18 7.01 -1.66 9.72
N LEU A 19 7.04 -0.37 9.38
CA LEU A 19 7.71 0.68 10.16
C LEU A 19 6.67 1.66 10.67
N LYS A 20 6.72 1.98 11.99
CA LYS A 20 6.01 3.15 12.51
C LYS A 20 7.01 4.26 12.82
N ILE A 21 6.72 5.43 12.31
CA ILE A 21 7.54 6.62 12.48
C ILE A 21 6.74 7.73 13.16
N LYS A 22 7.36 8.43 14.08
CA LYS A 22 6.79 9.57 14.80
C LYS A 22 7.51 10.85 14.38
N PRO A 23 6.87 11.73 13.59
CA PRO A 23 7.41 13.06 13.29
C PRO A 23 7.50 13.93 14.55
N ASP A 24 8.56 14.74 14.66
CA ASP A 24 8.78 15.61 15.84
C ASP A 24 7.67 16.64 16.02
N GLY A 25 7.10 17.13 14.93
CA GLY A 25 5.97 18.07 14.92
C GLY A 25 4.59 17.41 15.08
N GLY A 26 4.55 16.10 15.39
CA GLY A 26 3.32 15.29 15.36
C GLY A 26 2.93 14.83 13.96
N VAL A 27 1.93 13.96 13.89
CA VAL A 27 1.41 13.45 12.63
C VAL A 27 0.62 14.54 11.91
N PRO A 28 1.02 14.95 10.68
CA PRO A 28 0.25 15.92 9.90
C PRO A 28 -1.14 15.37 9.55
N SER A 29 -2.12 16.24 9.36
CA SER A 29 -3.43 15.83 8.87
C SER A 29 -3.31 15.29 7.44
N PHE A 30 -4.01 14.19 7.17
CA PHE A 30 -4.03 13.55 5.86
C PHE A 30 -5.36 12.82 5.61
N LEU A 31 -5.56 12.37 4.38
CA LEU A 31 -6.65 11.47 3.99
C LEU A 31 -6.09 10.07 3.73
N SER A 32 -6.87 9.04 4.05
CA SER A 32 -6.51 7.65 3.75
C SER A 32 -6.20 7.49 2.26
N GLY A 33 -5.12 6.75 1.94
CA GLY A 33 -4.60 6.59 0.59
C GLY A 33 -3.51 7.57 0.18
N GLN A 34 -3.22 8.61 0.99
CA GLN A 34 -2.10 9.52 0.74
C GLN A 34 -0.75 8.91 1.14
N TYR A 35 0.34 9.54 0.70
CA TYR A 35 1.71 9.11 0.94
C TYR A 35 2.58 10.20 1.55
N ILE A 36 3.68 9.77 2.19
CA ILE A 36 4.73 10.63 2.73
C ILE A 36 6.09 10.24 2.15
N ALA A 37 6.95 11.24 1.92
CA ALA A 37 8.35 10.95 1.61
C ALA A 37 9.14 10.83 2.91
N ILE A 38 9.85 9.70 3.07
CA ILE A 38 10.82 9.49 4.14
C ILE A 38 12.22 9.27 3.58
N GLY A 39 13.25 9.40 4.41
CA GLY A 39 14.61 9.25 3.94
C GLY A 39 15.66 9.11 5.02
N MET A 40 16.81 8.62 4.61
CA MET A 40 18.02 8.48 5.44
C MET A 40 19.23 9.06 4.71
N PRO A 41 20.26 9.51 5.41
CA PRO A 41 21.50 9.97 4.77
C PRO A 41 22.20 8.81 4.05
N GLY A 42 22.93 9.12 2.97
CA GLY A 42 23.69 8.14 2.20
C GLY A 42 24.71 7.35 3.03
N ARG A 43 25.24 7.96 4.12
CA ARG A 43 26.15 7.30 5.08
C ARG A 43 25.46 6.32 6.03
N ALA A 44 24.12 6.28 6.10
CA ALA A 44 23.43 5.34 6.99
C ALA A 44 23.79 3.89 6.66
N PRO A 45 23.95 3.01 7.67
CA PRO A 45 24.29 1.61 7.45
C PRO A 45 23.32 0.95 6.47
N ARG A 46 23.87 0.14 5.58
CA ARG A 46 23.14 -0.66 4.60
C ARG A 46 23.33 -2.14 4.92
N ALA A 47 22.29 -2.93 4.73
CA ALA A 47 22.36 -4.38 4.93
C ALA A 47 23.46 -5.02 4.08
N SER A 48 24.48 -5.55 4.73
CA SER A 48 25.72 -6.04 4.09
C SER A 48 25.53 -7.33 3.29
N HIS A 49 24.48 -8.10 3.59
CA HIS A 49 24.15 -9.33 2.87
C HIS A 49 23.42 -9.08 1.55
N LEU A 50 22.99 -7.82 1.27
CA LEU A 50 22.32 -7.46 0.04
C LEU A 50 23.33 -7.03 -1.04
N PRO A 51 22.98 -7.17 -2.34
CA PRO A 51 23.81 -6.71 -3.44
C PRO A 51 24.18 -5.22 -3.33
N PRO A 52 25.27 -4.75 -3.94
CA PRO A 52 25.58 -3.32 -3.99
C PRO A 52 24.42 -2.49 -4.53
N GLU A 53 24.39 -1.19 -4.17
CA GLU A 53 23.43 -0.24 -4.74
C GLU A 53 23.63 -0.14 -6.25
N ALA A 54 22.52 -0.07 -7.00
CA ALA A 54 22.58 0.17 -8.45
C ALA A 54 23.23 1.55 -8.76
N GLU A 55 22.98 2.55 -7.90
CA GLU A 55 23.58 3.88 -7.98
C GLU A 55 24.11 4.26 -6.60
N GLN A 56 25.41 4.41 -6.48
CA GLN A 56 26.03 4.84 -5.21
C GLN A 56 25.80 6.33 -5.00
N PRO A 57 25.46 6.77 -3.76
CA PRO A 57 25.29 8.17 -3.46
C PRO A 57 26.65 8.90 -3.59
N THR A 58 26.67 9.96 -4.38
CA THR A 58 27.86 10.81 -4.56
C THR A 58 28.11 11.72 -3.35
N ASP A 59 27.07 12.01 -2.57
CA ASP A 59 27.11 12.78 -1.33
C ASP A 59 26.50 11.94 -0.20
N LEU A 60 27.35 11.51 0.74
CA LEU A 60 26.94 10.64 1.84
C LEU A 60 26.11 11.36 2.91
N ASP A 61 26.13 12.68 2.96
CA ASP A 61 25.32 13.47 3.89
C ASP A 61 23.94 13.81 3.32
N LYS A 62 23.78 13.70 2.02
CA LYS A 62 22.51 13.93 1.36
C LYS A 62 21.47 12.89 1.77
N ILE A 63 20.26 13.37 2.08
CA ILE A 63 19.14 12.49 2.40
C ILE A 63 18.60 11.83 1.12
N ILE A 64 18.65 10.53 1.07
CA ILE A 64 18.02 9.69 0.05
C ILE A 64 16.55 9.55 0.42
N LYS A 65 15.64 10.05 -0.42
CA LYS A 65 14.19 10.10 -0.13
C LYS A 65 13.43 9.20 -1.07
N ARG A 66 12.35 8.54 -0.54
CA ARG A 66 11.36 7.83 -1.33
C ARG A 66 9.98 8.05 -0.74
N ALA A 67 8.97 8.00 -1.59
CA ALA A 67 7.56 8.08 -1.22
C ALA A 67 7.05 6.71 -0.74
N TYR A 68 6.22 6.73 0.30
CA TYR A 68 5.54 5.54 0.81
C TYR A 68 4.09 5.87 1.15
N SER A 69 3.17 5.07 0.64
CA SER A 69 1.77 5.17 1.02
C SER A 69 1.63 4.84 2.50
N ILE A 70 0.76 5.58 3.19
CA ILE A 70 0.55 5.46 4.62
C ILE A 70 -0.45 4.31 4.87
N GLY A 71 -0.12 3.40 5.79
CA GLY A 71 -0.98 2.28 6.20
C GLY A 71 -1.82 2.57 7.45
N SER A 72 -1.40 3.52 8.30
CA SER A 72 -2.20 3.97 9.45
C SER A 72 -3.45 4.76 9.00
N SER A 73 -4.48 4.75 9.84
CA SER A 73 -5.65 5.60 9.67
C SER A 73 -5.31 7.08 9.93
N PRO A 74 -6.00 8.04 9.28
CA PRO A 74 -5.90 9.46 9.61
C PRO A 74 -6.31 9.81 11.05
N GLU A 75 -7.07 8.95 11.72
CA GLU A 75 -7.45 9.10 13.13
C GLU A 75 -6.30 8.75 14.09
N GLU A 76 -5.35 7.92 13.66
CA GLU A 76 -4.14 7.60 14.43
C GLU A 76 -3.18 8.80 14.43
N LYS A 77 -2.98 9.41 15.61
CA LYS A 77 -2.17 10.64 15.76
C LYS A 77 -0.78 10.41 16.37
N ASP A 78 -0.49 9.19 16.82
CA ASP A 78 0.76 8.90 17.54
C ASP A 78 1.93 8.63 16.58
N ALA A 79 1.70 7.93 15.48
CA ALA A 79 2.70 7.56 14.49
C ALA A 79 2.08 7.31 13.11
N LEU A 80 2.92 7.39 12.08
CA LEU A 80 2.58 6.94 10.71
C LEU A 80 3.11 5.53 10.52
N GLU A 81 2.27 4.63 10.02
CA GLU A 81 2.64 3.28 9.67
C GLU A 81 2.93 3.16 8.16
N LEU A 82 4.03 2.52 7.82
CA LEU A 82 4.50 2.33 6.45
C LEU A 82 4.76 0.84 6.21
N TYR A 83 4.27 0.32 5.10
CA TYR A 83 4.47 -1.07 4.67
C TYR A 83 5.52 -1.10 3.56
N ILE A 84 6.67 -1.71 3.82
CA ILE A 84 7.89 -1.53 3.03
C ILE A 84 8.45 -2.88 2.58
N ALA A 85 8.56 -3.06 1.27
CA ALA A 85 9.35 -4.14 0.68
C ALA A 85 10.79 -3.64 0.41
N VAL A 86 11.75 -4.47 0.75
CA VAL A 86 13.16 -4.18 0.50
C VAL A 86 13.48 -4.39 -0.98
N VAL A 87 13.99 -3.35 -1.62
CA VAL A 87 14.58 -3.43 -2.97
C VAL A 87 16.07 -3.72 -2.80
N PRO A 88 16.57 -4.92 -3.10
CA PRO A 88 17.94 -5.32 -2.73
C PRO A 88 19.04 -4.40 -3.26
N THR A 89 18.90 -3.89 -4.48
CA THR A 89 19.83 -2.94 -5.11
C THR A 89 19.44 -1.48 -4.89
N GLY A 90 18.35 -1.22 -4.14
CA GLY A 90 17.86 0.12 -3.88
C GLY A 90 18.73 0.88 -2.88
N SER A 91 18.64 2.21 -2.93
CA SER A 91 19.44 3.05 -2.05
C SER A 91 18.82 3.26 -0.65
N LEU A 92 17.49 3.28 -0.51
CA LEU A 92 16.87 3.59 0.79
C LEU A 92 16.46 2.34 1.57
N THR A 93 15.72 1.41 0.96
CA THR A 93 15.11 0.28 1.70
C THR A 93 16.11 -0.64 2.37
N PRO A 94 17.34 -0.93 1.82
CA PRO A 94 18.37 -1.65 2.55
C PRO A 94 18.93 -0.91 3.78
N ARG A 95 18.86 0.43 3.81
CA ARG A 95 19.19 1.23 5.00
C ARG A 95 18.09 1.18 6.04
N LEU A 96 16.84 1.25 5.62
CA LEU A 96 15.68 1.05 6.50
C LEU A 96 15.64 -0.34 7.11
N LEU A 97 16.13 -1.36 6.38
CA LEU A 97 16.26 -2.72 6.91
C LEU A 97 17.27 -2.82 8.06
N CYS A 98 18.31 -1.99 8.07
CA CYS A 98 19.30 -1.89 9.17
C CYS A 98 18.84 -0.96 10.29
N ALA A 99 17.82 -0.15 10.05
CA ALA A 99 17.41 0.84 11.02
C ALA A 99 16.73 0.19 12.24
N GLU A 100 16.99 0.72 13.42
CA GLU A 100 16.46 0.24 14.69
C GLU A 100 15.42 1.19 15.28
N VAL A 101 14.63 0.72 16.23
CA VAL A 101 13.75 1.57 17.02
C VAL A 101 14.57 2.61 17.79
N GLY A 102 14.12 3.85 17.77
CA GLY A 102 14.84 5.01 18.29
C GLY A 102 15.70 5.73 17.25
N GLN A 103 15.98 5.12 16.10
CA GLN A 103 16.78 5.77 15.05
C GLN A 103 16.03 6.93 14.41
N ARG A 104 16.79 7.98 14.11
CA ARG A 104 16.30 9.18 13.45
C ARG A 104 16.28 9.01 11.94
N LEU A 105 15.27 9.62 11.29
CA LEU A 105 15.17 9.69 9.83
C LEU A 105 14.50 11.02 9.41
N PHE A 106 14.54 11.32 8.13
CA PHE A 106 13.78 12.41 7.53
C PHE A 106 12.36 11.96 7.24
N ALA A 107 11.38 12.78 7.61
CA ALA A 107 10.00 12.70 7.14
C ALA A 107 9.60 14.03 6.50
N ALA A 108 8.93 14.00 5.36
CA ALA A 108 8.46 15.21 4.70
C ALA A 108 7.43 15.94 5.59
N PRO A 109 7.45 17.28 5.64
CA PRO A 109 6.55 18.06 6.49
C PRO A 109 5.09 18.04 5.99
N LYS A 110 4.87 17.54 4.77
CA LYS A 110 3.53 17.44 4.16
C LYS A 110 3.30 16.04 3.65
N ILE A 111 2.10 15.53 3.92
CA ILE A 111 1.52 14.34 3.32
C ILE A 111 0.77 14.79 2.07
N VAL A 112 0.89 14.07 0.98
CA VAL A 112 0.34 14.43 -0.33
C VAL A 112 -0.22 13.20 -1.04
N GLY A 113 -0.91 13.41 -2.16
CA GLY A 113 -1.52 12.35 -2.99
C GLY A 113 -2.99 12.62 -3.23
N THR A 114 -3.50 12.07 -4.33
CA THR A 114 -4.90 12.19 -4.76
C THR A 114 -5.61 10.84 -4.81
N PHE A 115 -4.93 9.78 -4.40
CA PHE A 115 -5.45 8.41 -4.37
C PHE A 115 -6.27 8.19 -3.10
N THR A 116 -7.41 8.88 -3.00
CA THR A 116 -8.27 8.91 -1.80
C THR A 116 -9.72 8.60 -2.13
N LEU A 117 -10.52 8.32 -1.10
CA LEU A 117 -11.97 8.06 -1.25
C LEU A 117 -12.81 9.35 -1.31
N ALA A 118 -12.21 10.54 -1.26
CA ALA A 118 -12.92 11.83 -1.14
C ALA A 118 -13.93 12.08 -2.29
N ASP A 119 -13.60 11.62 -3.50
CA ASP A 119 -14.45 11.83 -4.69
C ASP A 119 -15.32 10.59 -5.02
N VAL A 120 -15.40 9.59 -4.13
CA VAL A 120 -16.19 8.38 -4.35
C VAL A 120 -17.59 8.56 -3.76
N PRO A 121 -18.66 8.46 -4.57
CA PRO A 121 -20.02 8.55 -4.05
C PRO A 121 -20.31 7.44 -3.01
N GLY A 122 -21.07 7.78 -1.99
CA GLY A 122 -21.34 6.89 -0.84
C GLY A 122 -22.09 5.60 -1.20
N ASP A 123 -22.86 5.61 -2.29
CA ASP A 123 -23.64 4.46 -2.80
C ASP A 123 -22.81 3.49 -3.66
N LYS A 124 -21.52 3.74 -3.86
CA LYS A 124 -20.63 2.90 -4.69
C LYS A 124 -19.84 1.92 -3.84
N ASN A 125 -19.65 0.71 -4.38
CA ASN A 125 -18.72 -0.27 -3.83
C ASN A 125 -17.28 0.09 -4.13
N LEU A 126 -16.36 -0.50 -3.39
CA LEU A 126 -14.92 -0.36 -3.60
C LEU A 126 -14.31 -1.71 -3.98
N VAL A 127 -13.56 -1.75 -5.07
CA VAL A 127 -12.73 -2.90 -5.44
C VAL A 127 -11.27 -2.47 -5.43
N LEU A 128 -10.52 -3.00 -4.46
CA LEU A 128 -9.16 -2.58 -4.12
C LEU A 128 -8.18 -3.65 -4.60
N VAL A 129 -7.48 -3.36 -5.68
CA VAL A 129 -6.57 -4.31 -6.36
C VAL A 129 -5.13 -3.94 -6.08
N SER A 130 -4.39 -4.80 -5.38
CA SER A 130 -3.01 -4.54 -5.01
C SER A 130 -2.05 -5.67 -5.33
N THR A 131 -0.77 -5.30 -5.44
CA THR A 131 0.34 -6.26 -5.38
C THR A 131 1.35 -5.85 -4.33
N GLY A 132 1.79 -6.81 -3.51
CA GLY A 132 2.77 -6.58 -2.45
C GLY A 132 2.37 -5.44 -1.52
N THR A 133 3.30 -4.50 -1.31
CA THR A 133 3.08 -3.34 -0.43
C THR A 133 2.14 -2.27 -0.99
N GLY A 134 1.64 -2.43 -2.22
CA GLY A 134 0.52 -1.66 -2.74
C GLY A 134 -0.78 -1.83 -1.94
N LEU A 135 -0.80 -2.75 -0.99
CA LEU A 135 -1.88 -2.89 -0.02
C LEU A 135 -1.94 -1.73 1.01
N ALA A 136 -0.83 -1.03 1.26
CA ALA A 136 -0.76 0.00 2.31
C ALA A 136 -1.87 1.06 2.27
N PRO A 137 -2.15 1.74 1.13
CA PRO A 137 -3.21 2.74 1.07
C PRO A 137 -4.59 2.13 1.36
N PHE A 138 -4.81 0.87 1.03
CA PHE A 138 -6.07 0.17 1.28
C PHE A 138 -6.24 -0.18 2.76
N ILE A 139 -5.17 -0.54 3.45
CA ILE A 139 -5.18 -0.71 4.91
C ILE A 139 -5.58 0.60 5.60
N SER A 140 -4.98 1.73 5.17
CA SER A 140 -5.38 3.04 5.68
C SER A 140 -6.87 3.32 5.43
N MET A 141 -7.39 3.01 4.23
CA MET A 141 -8.79 3.19 3.88
C MET A 141 -9.73 2.35 4.75
N ILE A 142 -9.47 1.04 4.93
CA ILE A 142 -10.34 0.17 5.72
C ILE A 142 -10.24 0.41 7.24
N ARG A 143 -9.17 1.02 7.73
CA ARG A 143 -9.02 1.46 9.13
C ARG A 143 -9.74 2.79 9.40
N THR A 144 -10.06 3.56 8.36
CA THR A 144 -10.69 4.88 8.47
C THR A 144 -12.19 4.74 8.74
N ALA A 145 -12.67 5.32 9.84
CA ALA A 145 -14.07 5.20 10.29
C ALA A 145 -15.07 5.62 9.22
N SER A 146 -14.83 6.74 8.55
CA SER A 146 -15.74 7.28 7.52
C SER A 146 -15.91 6.35 6.29
N THR A 147 -15.00 5.42 6.07
CA THR A 147 -15.14 4.41 4.99
C THR A 147 -16.39 3.54 5.20
N TRP A 148 -16.79 3.31 6.45
CA TRP A 148 -17.89 2.45 6.85
C TRP A 148 -19.22 3.20 7.10
N GLU A 149 -19.22 4.53 7.01
CA GLU A 149 -20.42 5.36 7.21
C GLU A 149 -21.41 5.34 6.03
N HIS A 150 -21.19 4.44 5.06
CA HIS A 150 -21.99 4.30 3.84
C HIS A 150 -22.80 2.99 3.85
N PRO A 151 -24.07 3.00 4.27
CA PRO A 151 -24.91 1.80 4.32
C PRO A 151 -25.01 1.10 2.96
N GLY A 152 -24.76 -0.22 2.94
CA GLY A 152 -24.84 -1.04 1.73
C GLY A 152 -23.58 -1.03 0.86
N ARG A 153 -22.56 -0.21 1.17
CA ARG A 153 -21.25 -0.29 0.50
C ARG A 153 -20.57 -1.61 0.81
N ARG A 154 -20.10 -2.29 -0.21
CA ARG A 154 -19.24 -3.47 -0.08
C ARG A 154 -17.81 -3.11 -0.51
N ILE A 155 -16.84 -3.73 0.14
CA ILE A 155 -15.42 -3.57 -0.19
C ILE A 155 -14.87 -4.95 -0.55
N THR A 156 -14.20 -5.06 -1.68
CA THR A 156 -13.49 -6.28 -2.10
C THR A 156 -12.01 -5.95 -2.24
N ILE A 157 -11.14 -6.69 -1.56
CA ILE A 157 -9.68 -6.55 -1.67
C ILE A 157 -9.13 -7.76 -2.40
N LEU A 158 -8.49 -7.53 -3.56
CA LEU A 158 -7.62 -8.49 -4.24
C LEU A 158 -6.16 -8.14 -3.90
N HIS A 159 -5.47 -9.04 -3.21
CA HIS A 159 -4.08 -8.83 -2.80
C HIS A 159 -3.17 -9.90 -3.39
N GLY A 160 -2.37 -9.53 -4.39
CA GLY A 160 -1.42 -10.41 -5.05
C GLY A 160 -0.03 -10.34 -4.44
N VAL A 161 0.55 -11.50 -4.12
CA VAL A 161 1.92 -11.62 -3.62
C VAL A 161 2.64 -12.79 -4.30
N ARG A 162 3.95 -12.91 -4.05
CA ARG A 162 4.74 -14.02 -4.56
C ARG A 162 4.58 -15.26 -3.70
N HIS A 163 4.71 -15.12 -2.40
CA HIS A 163 4.68 -16.18 -1.40
C HIS A 163 3.62 -15.91 -0.33
N LYS A 164 3.07 -16.94 0.28
CA LYS A 164 2.09 -16.82 1.36
C LYS A 164 2.62 -15.96 2.52
N ALA A 165 3.91 -16.11 2.85
CA ALA A 165 4.56 -15.31 3.90
C ALA A 165 4.56 -13.80 3.62
N ASP A 166 4.34 -13.38 2.35
CA ASP A 166 4.27 -11.97 1.95
C ASP A 166 2.86 -11.36 2.14
N LEU A 167 1.86 -12.16 2.59
CA LEU A 167 0.49 -11.69 2.86
C LEU A 167 0.44 -10.89 4.17
N GLY A 168 1.05 -9.73 4.19
CA GLY A 168 0.95 -8.82 5.33
C GLY A 168 -0.49 -8.34 5.56
N TYR A 169 -0.83 -8.04 6.83
CA TYR A 169 -2.16 -7.62 7.28
C TYR A 169 -3.30 -8.64 7.11
N GLN A 170 -3.03 -9.85 6.61
CA GLN A 170 -4.06 -10.87 6.39
C GLN A 170 -4.88 -11.15 7.65
N GLU A 171 -4.22 -11.32 8.80
CA GLU A 171 -4.91 -11.57 10.08
C GLU A 171 -5.79 -10.40 10.52
N GLU A 172 -5.35 -9.17 10.27
CA GLU A 172 -6.13 -7.98 10.58
C GLU A 172 -7.39 -7.90 9.71
N ILE A 173 -7.25 -8.12 8.41
CA ILE A 173 -8.37 -8.12 7.47
C ILE A 173 -9.40 -9.19 7.87
N TYR A 174 -8.94 -10.42 8.19
CA TYR A 174 -9.84 -11.48 8.63
C TYR A 174 -10.53 -11.18 9.96
N ARG A 175 -9.85 -10.50 10.90
CA ARG A 175 -10.50 -10.04 12.15
C ARG A 175 -11.60 -9.02 11.87
N MET A 176 -11.41 -8.11 10.91
CA MET A 176 -12.45 -7.15 10.51
C MET A 176 -13.66 -7.86 9.88
N ILE A 177 -13.43 -8.84 9.01
CA ILE A 177 -14.48 -9.67 8.41
C ILE A 177 -15.26 -10.43 9.50
N ALA A 178 -14.54 -11.07 10.41
CA ALA A 178 -15.14 -11.81 11.54
C ALA A 178 -15.96 -10.89 12.48
N ALA A 179 -15.60 -9.62 12.58
CA ALA A 179 -16.33 -8.59 13.31
C ALA A 179 -17.55 -8.05 12.53
N GLY A 180 -17.82 -8.55 11.32
CA GLY A 180 -19.01 -8.20 10.53
C GLY A 180 -18.79 -7.04 9.55
N ALA A 181 -17.55 -6.61 9.29
CA ALA A 181 -17.28 -5.63 8.24
C ALA A 181 -17.77 -6.16 6.87
N PRO A 182 -18.44 -5.35 6.03
CA PRO A 182 -18.87 -5.73 4.68
C PRO A 182 -17.69 -5.76 3.71
N LEU A 183 -16.72 -6.62 4.02
CA LEU A 183 -15.41 -6.75 3.39
C LEU A 183 -15.18 -8.18 2.91
N ASP A 184 -14.87 -8.33 1.63
CA ASP A 184 -14.40 -9.57 1.02
C ASP A 184 -12.89 -9.47 0.79
N TYR A 185 -12.11 -10.49 1.19
CA TYR A 185 -10.67 -10.54 0.97
C TYR A 185 -10.28 -11.74 0.14
N ILE A 186 -9.58 -11.50 -0.95
CA ILE A 186 -9.12 -12.51 -1.90
C ILE A 186 -7.58 -12.43 -1.97
N PRO A 187 -6.87 -13.19 -1.11
CA PRO A 187 -5.43 -13.33 -1.22
C PRO A 187 -5.07 -14.18 -2.45
N VAL A 188 -4.10 -13.71 -3.23
CA VAL A 188 -3.61 -14.35 -4.45
C VAL A 188 -2.11 -14.57 -4.36
N VAL A 189 -1.67 -15.82 -4.49
CA VAL A 189 -0.25 -16.20 -4.40
C VAL A 189 0.20 -16.80 -5.72
N SER A 190 1.32 -16.28 -6.28
CA SER A 190 1.74 -16.67 -7.62
C SER A 190 2.77 -17.82 -7.66
N ARG A 191 3.49 -18.09 -6.56
CA ARG A 191 4.61 -19.03 -6.55
C ARG A 191 4.45 -20.24 -5.64
N GLU A 192 3.29 -20.41 -5.03
CA GLU A 192 2.98 -21.54 -4.15
C GLU A 192 1.64 -22.17 -4.50
N GLU A 193 1.47 -23.44 -4.10
CA GLU A 193 0.18 -24.12 -4.18
C GLU A 193 -0.60 -23.89 -2.87
N PRO A 194 -1.92 -23.58 -2.93
CA PRO A 194 -2.73 -23.42 -1.74
C PRO A 194 -2.94 -24.76 -1.03
N VAL A 195 -2.97 -24.69 0.31
CA VAL A 195 -3.44 -25.78 1.16
C VAL A 195 -4.81 -25.37 1.69
N ALA A 196 -5.83 -26.22 1.48
CA ALA A 196 -7.19 -25.96 1.99
C ALA A 196 -7.79 -24.59 1.63
N ASP A 197 -7.62 -24.15 0.39
CA ASP A 197 -8.22 -22.90 -0.16
C ASP A 197 -7.85 -21.60 0.59
N GLU A 198 -6.75 -21.57 1.33
CA GLU A 198 -6.31 -20.42 2.11
C GLU A 198 -5.92 -19.19 1.26
N PHE A 199 -5.67 -19.38 -0.04
CA PHE A 199 -5.47 -18.33 -1.04
C PHE A 199 -5.80 -18.86 -2.45
N LYS A 200 -5.94 -17.93 -3.41
CA LYS A 200 -6.07 -18.28 -4.83
C LYS A 200 -4.69 -18.30 -5.50
N LYS A 201 -4.41 -19.32 -6.32
CA LYS A 201 -3.16 -19.39 -7.09
C LYS A 201 -3.25 -18.56 -8.36
N GLY A 202 -2.24 -17.72 -8.63
CA GLY A 202 -2.12 -16.97 -9.87
C GLY A 202 -1.79 -15.49 -9.66
N TYR A 203 -2.36 -14.66 -10.50
CA TYR A 203 -2.22 -13.20 -10.49
C TYR A 203 -3.59 -12.55 -10.37
N VAL A 204 -3.66 -11.40 -9.70
CA VAL A 204 -4.93 -10.70 -9.41
C VAL A 204 -5.74 -10.40 -10.67
N GLN A 205 -5.09 -10.07 -11.79
CA GLN A 205 -5.76 -9.78 -13.04
C GLN A 205 -6.53 -10.99 -13.61
N HIS A 206 -6.11 -12.21 -13.34
CA HIS A 206 -6.82 -13.41 -13.81
C HIS A 206 -8.25 -13.48 -13.24
N PHE A 207 -8.42 -13.14 -11.96
CA PHE A 207 -9.72 -13.17 -11.27
C PHE A 207 -10.66 -12.04 -11.68
N LEU A 208 -10.12 -11.01 -12.34
CA LEU A 208 -10.90 -9.96 -12.99
C LEU A 208 -11.27 -10.37 -14.42
N HIS A 209 -10.39 -11.09 -15.13
CA HIS A 209 -10.63 -11.57 -16.49
C HIS A 209 -11.69 -12.67 -16.53
N ASP A 210 -11.60 -13.66 -15.65
CA ASP A 210 -12.49 -14.83 -15.63
C ASP A 210 -13.85 -14.57 -14.96
N GLY A 211 -14.04 -13.38 -14.41
CA GLY A 211 -15.29 -12.96 -13.77
C GLY A 211 -15.47 -13.48 -12.33
N THR A 212 -14.45 -14.11 -11.73
CA THR A 212 -14.48 -14.49 -10.30
C THR A 212 -14.78 -13.27 -9.43
N VAL A 213 -14.20 -12.11 -9.79
CA VAL A 213 -14.60 -10.81 -9.25
C VAL A 213 -15.36 -10.08 -10.34
N SER A 214 -16.69 -10.08 -10.21
CA SER A 214 -17.58 -9.36 -11.12
C SER A 214 -17.53 -7.87 -10.84
N LEU A 215 -17.41 -7.07 -11.90
CA LEU A 215 -17.31 -5.61 -11.83
C LEU A 215 -18.41 -4.97 -12.68
N ASP A 216 -19.07 -3.97 -12.10
CA ASP A 216 -20.09 -3.16 -12.76
C ASP A 216 -19.67 -1.68 -12.73
N PRO A 217 -19.36 -1.04 -13.88
CA PRO A 217 -18.93 0.35 -13.92
C PRO A 217 -19.98 1.34 -13.39
N ALA A 218 -21.25 0.94 -13.31
CA ALA A 218 -22.30 1.76 -12.70
C ALA A 218 -22.30 1.71 -11.15
N ARG A 219 -21.70 0.68 -10.55
CA ARG A 219 -21.77 0.42 -9.11
C ARG A 219 -20.42 0.43 -8.40
N ASP A 220 -19.34 0.15 -9.12
CA ASP A 220 -18.04 -0.10 -8.51
C ASP A 220 -17.04 0.98 -8.84
N HIS A 221 -16.28 1.43 -7.84
CA HIS A 221 -15.04 2.18 -8.01
C HIS A 221 -13.86 1.24 -7.79
N VAL A 222 -12.96 1.16 -8.76
CA VAL A 222 -11.77 0.30 -8.70
C VAL A 222 -10.54 1.14 -8.37
N PHE A 223 -9.83 0.74 -7.35
CA PHE A 223 -8.56 1.34 -6.94
C PHE A 223 -7.43 0.34 -7.18
N MET A 224 -6.38 0.76 -7.87
CA MET A 224 -5.24 -0.11 -8.19
C MET A 224 -3.94 0.50 -7.68
N CYS A 225 -3.17 -0.29 -6.91
CA CYS A 225 -1.89 0.13 -6.39
C CYS A 225 -0.86 -1.02 -6.42
N GLY A 226 0.37 -0.73 -6.85
CA GLY A 226 1.48 -1.69 -6.84
C GLY A 226 2.24 -1.79 -8.16
N ASN A 227 2.44 -3.01 -8.66
CA ASN A 227 3.26 -3.29 -9.84
C ASN A 227 2.69 -2.65 -11.11
N PRO A 228 3.48 -1.84 -11.85
CA PRO A 228 3.03 -1.17 -13.06
C PRO A 228 2.52 -2.11 -14.16
N ALA A 229 3.11 -3.30 -14.31
CA ALA A 229 2.65 -4.27 -15.32
C ALA A 229 1.24 -4.78 -14.99
N MET A 230 0.97 -5.14 -13.74
CA MET A 230 -0.38 -5.52 -13.28
C MET A 230 -1.37 -4.37 -13.51
N ILE A 231 -0.99 -3.16 -13.13
CA ILE A 231 -1.86 -1.97 -13.27
C ILE A 231 -2.19 -1.73 -14.74
N ASN A 232 -1.21 -1.76 -15.65
CA ASN A 232 -1.44 -1.54 -17.08
C ASN A 232 -2.38 -2.58 -17.68
N GLU A 233 -2.23 -3.84 -17.30
CA GLU A 233 -3.09 -4.93 -17.78
C GLU A 233 -4.53 -4.79 -17.29
N VAL A 234 -4.71 -4.53 -15.98
CA VAL A 234 -6.04 -4.32 -15.39
C VAL A 234 -6.68 -3.03 -15.90
N GLU A 235 -5.92 -1.94 -16.06
CA GLU A 235 -6.41 -0.69 -16.63
C GLU A 235 -6.97 -0.90 -18.03
N SER A 236 -6.22 -1.60 -18.91
CA SER A 236 -6.70 -1.93 -20.27
C SER A 236 -8.00 -2.73 -20.23
N LEU A 237 -8.04 -3.79 -19.43
CA LEU A 237 -9.23 -4.63 -19.25
C LEU A 237 -10.46 -3.80 -18.81
N LEU A 238 -10.28 -2.88 -17.86
CA LEU A 238 -11.39 -2.12 -17.30
C LEU A 238 -11.86 -0.99 -18.24
N LEU A 239 -10.96 -0.39 -19.02
CA LEU A 239 -11.34 0.55 -20.08
C LEU A 239 -12.24 -0.11 -21.12
N ASP A 240 -11.93 -1.35 -21.54
CA ASP A 240 -12.75 -2.13 -22.44
C ASP A 240 -14.14 -2.48 -21.86
N ARG A 241 -14.27 -2.43 -20.52
CA ARG A 241 -15.53 -2.64 -19.77
C ARG A 241 -16.23 -1.34 -19.35
N ASN A 242 -15.94 -0.22 -20.04
CA ASN A 242 -16.53 1.08 -19.81
C ASN A 242 -16.22 1.73 -18.43
N PHE A 243 -15.15 1.33 -17.76
CA PHE A 243 -14.60 2.10 -16.66
C PHE A 243 -13.86 3.34 -17.20
N THR A 244 -13.80 4.41 -16.42
CA THR A 244 -13.14 5.67 -16.81
C THR A 244 -12.11 6.04 -15.78
N VAL A 245 -10.88 6.34 -16.22
CA VAL A 245 -9.81 6.77 -15.33
C VAL A 245 -10.19 8.10 -14.66
N HIS A 246 -10.12 8.09 -13.32
CA HIS A 246 -10.40 9.26 -12.51
C HIS A 246 -9.25 10.28 -12.58
N SER A 247 -9.59 11.54 -12.75
CA SER A 247 -8.67 12.65 -12.60
C SER A 247 -9.41 13.88 -12.06
N LYS A 248 -8.67 14.88 -11.57
CA LYS A 248 -9.26 16.15 -11.11
C LYS A 248 -10.07 16.87 -12.20
N LYS A 249 -9.76 16.64 -13.48
CA LYS A 249 -10.46 17.26 -14.62
C LYS A 249 -11.63 16.41 -15.12
N GLN A 250 -11.57 15.13 -14.92
CA GLN A 250 -12.56 14.17 -15.41
C GLN A 250 -12.85 13.15 -14.30
N PRO A 251 -13.96 13.29 -13.58
CA PRO A 251 -14.39 12.27 -12.64
C PRO A 251 -14.55 10.91 -13.32
N GLY A 252 -14.08 9.86 -12.67
CA GLY A 252 -14.15 8.48 -13.15
C GLY A 252 -14.21 7.51 -11.99
N ASN A 253 -14.34 6.24 -12.32
CA ASN A 253 -14.49 5.15 -11.35
C ASN A 253 -13.27 4.22 -11.30
N LEU A 254 -12.18 4.57 -12.00
CA LEU A 254 -10.92 3.84 -12.01
C LEU A 254 -9.80 4.74 -11.46
N HIS A 255 -9.27 4.40 -10.30
CA HIS A 255 -8.25 5.14 -9.58
C HIS A 255 -6.94 4.37 -9.60
N VAL A 256 -5.83 5.04 -9.93
CA VAL A 256 -4.55 4.38 -10.17
C VAL A 256 -3.41 5.07 -9.42
N GLU A 257 -2.63 4.28 -8.68
CA GLU A 257 -1.35 4.70 -8.12
C GLU A 257 -0.26 3.68 -8.48
N LYS A 258 0.68 4.08 -9.32
CA LYS A 258 1.80 3.23 -9.75
C LYS A 258 2.99 3.44 -8.82
N TYR A 259 3.52 2.35 -8.25
CA TYR A 259 4.81 2.37 -7.57
C TYR A 259 5.92 2.28 -8.62
N TRP A 260 6.95 3.19 -8.50
CA TRP A 260 8.08 3.39 -9.43
C TRP A 260 7.74 3.51 -10.92
#